data_66515cbb1754526136792469f7ddd685
#
_entry.id   66515cbb1754526136792469f7ddd685
#
_cell.length_a   1.000
_cell.length_b   1.000
_cell.length_c   1.000
_cell.angle_alpha   90.00
_cell.angle_beta   90.00
_cell.angle_gamma   90.00
#
_symmetry.space_group_name_H-M   'P 1'
#
loop_
_entity.id
_entity.type
_entity.pdbx_description
1 polymer ?
#
loop_
_entity_poly.entity_id
_entity_poly.type
_entity_poly.pdbx_seq_one_letter_code
_entity_poly.pdbx_strand_id
1 'polypeptide(L)'
;MNTPSNLSRREFFGGTAILAGATALPSLLRAQSAAPTPAGGYSFNEATQPVWTKPPLAPAEPGRDYKPTITLNGSTLPFRIVDGVKVFHLTCEEVDHVFVPKTEWNDECRAFCWGFNGQVHGPTIECGEGDRVRIYVTNKLPAPTSIHWHGLLIPSGMDGVGGLSQKVIQPGETFKYEFTLWQHGTFMYHSHHDEMTQMQLGMLGMFVIHPRQPQGPPVDRDYVYMLSEWKIVPGTRRPDPNEMTDFNMLTMNAKAFPGTAPMLAQAGDRVRIRMGNLSTMDHHPMHIHGHVMLVTETDGGVIPEAGRWPEISVLVPVGTTRTVEFVANNPGDWAFHCHMLHHVMNQMGHGLPNVIGIKRGDLDKKVRKFLPGYMTMGQEGMADMGDMGMKIPPNSVPMVGAPGPHDYITMGGLYTNLKVRENLGDLKPEDGKDFLHGGWYENPPGTQAMLASEDELRRDLGQVPQATPSGEPKNHMHHG
;
A
#
# COMPACT_ATOMS: atom_id res chain seq x y z
N MET A 1 -27.44 -45.55 -31.50
CA MET A 1 -26.79 -45.79 -32.79
C MET A 1 -25.62 -44.85 -32.90
N ASN A 2 -24.44 -45.43 -32.99
CA ASN A 2 -23.14 -44.86 -33.30
C ASN A 2 -22.53 -43.75 -32.40
N THR A 3 -21.72 -44.22 -31.49
CA THR A 3 -20.58 -43.51 -30.86
C THR A 3 -19.44 -43.29 -31.85
N PRO A 4 -18.67 -42.20 -31.77
CA PRO A 4 -17.32 -42.14 -32.30
C PRO A 4 -16.28 -42.21 -31.16
N SER A 5 -15.28 -42.97 -31.48
CA SER A 5 -14.12 -43.45 -30.73
C SER A 5 -13.10 -42.38 -30.33
N ASN A 6 -12.48 -42.68 -29.20
CA ASN A 6 -11.23 -42.06 -28.68
C ASN A 6 -10.10 -42.08 -29.71
N LEU A 7 -9.44 -40.90 -29.90
CA LEU A 7 -8.11 -40.80 -30.48
C LEU A 7 -7.09 -40.40 -29.40
N SER A 8 -6.13 -41.29 -29.20
CA SER A 8 -5.06 -41.18 -28.23
C SER A 8 -3.95 -40.23 -28.70
N ARG A 9 -3.44 -39.42 -27.77
CA ARG A 9 -2.34 -38.46 -27.97
C ARG A 9 -0.95 -39.12 -27.99
N ARG A 10 -0.72 -40.12 -28.84
CA ARG A 10 0.58 -40.81 -28.86
C ARG A 10 1.05 -41.18 -30.27
N GLU A 11 1.01 -40.28 -31.22
CA GLU A 11 1.71 -40.49 -32.51
C GLU A 11 2.06 -39.15 -33.19
N PHE A 12 3.13 -38.50 -32.69
CA PHE A 12 3.76 -37.42 -33.43
C PHE A 12 5.24 -37.25 -33.03
N PHE A 13 6.07 -38.27 -33.22
CA PHE A 13 7.52 -38.16 -33.35
C PHE A 13 8.05 -39.40 -34.07
N GLY A 14 8.24 -39.28 -35.36
CA GLY A 14 8.90 -40.26 -36.20
C GLY A 14 9.64 -39.62 -37.36
N GLY A 15 10.95 -39.64 -37.26
CA GLY A 15 11.82 -39.74 -38.42
C GLY A 15 12.40 -38.49 -39.06
N THR A 16 13.69 -38.22 -38.81
CA THR A 16 14.68 -38.36 -39.89
C THR A 16 16.11 -38.20 -39.34
N ALA A 17 16.90 -39.25 -39.47
CA ALA A 17 18.32 -39.22 -39.26
C ALA A 17 19.04 -38.79 -40.58
N ILE A 18 19.95 -37.84 -40.47
CA ILE A 18 20.97 -37.60 -41.53
C ILE A 18 22.33 -37.58 -40.85
N LEU A 19 23.17 -38.52 -41.29
CA LEU A 19 24.63 -38.57 -41.05
C LEU A 19 25.33 -37.43 -41.80
N ALA A 20 26.22 -36.71 -41.13
CA ALA A 20 27.36 -36.10 -41.84
C ALA A 20 28.51 -35.76 -40.86
N GLY A 21 29.62 -36.38 -41.09
CA GLY A 21 30.98 -35.86 -41.17
C GLY A 21 31.61 -35.19 -39.95
N ALA A 22 32.49 -35.92 -39.28
CA ALA A 22 33.44 -35.38 -38.31
C ALA A 22 34.54 -34.57 -39.01
N THR A 23 34.69 -33.27 -38.66
CA THR A 23 35.97 -32.54 -38.82
C THR A 23 36.33 -31.94 -37.45
N ALA A 24 37.49 -32.37 -36.95
CA ALA A 24 38.08 -31.90 -35.71
C ALA A 24 38.56 -30.43 -35.87
N LEU A 25 38.08 -29.56 -35.01
CA LEU A 25 38.61 -28.22 -34.77
C LEU A 25 39.15 -28.14 -33.33
N PRO A 26 40.28 -27.43 -33.11
CA PRO A 26 40.96 -27.44 -31.82
C PRO A 26 40.16 -26.77 -30.73
N SER A 27 40.13 -27.41 -29.56
CA SER A 27 39.57 -26.92 -28.33
C SER A 27 40.25 -25.63 -27.88
N LEU A 28 39.66 -24.48 -28.16
CA LEU A 28 39.89 -23.25 -27.42
C LEU A 28 39.28 -23.42 -26.03
N LEU A 29 40.15 -23.61 -25.04
CA LEU A 29 39.81 -23.46 -23.63
C LEU A 29 39.24 -22.07 -23.43
N ARG A 30 37.91 -21.96 -23.50
CA ARG A 30 37.18 -20.78 -23.03
C ARG A 30 37.27 -20.85 -21.51
N ALA A 31 38.10 -20.00 -20.91
CA ALA A 31 37.97 -19.71 -19.50
C ALA A 31 36.52 -19.30 -19.24
N GLN A 32 35.77 -20.16 -18.59
CA GLN A 32 34.50 -19.77 -18.02
C GLN A 32 34.82 -18.74 -16.94
N SER A 33 34.70 -17.45 -17.28
CA SER A 33 34.55 -16.44 -16.27
C SER A 33 33.31 -16.85 -15.47
N ALA A 34 33.54 -17.23 -14.24
CA ALA A 34 32.41 -17.41 -13.29
C ALA A 34 31.54 -16.17 -13.39
N ALA A 35 30.32 -16.34 -13.85
CA ALA A 35 29.33 -15.27 -13.78
C ALA A 35 29.29 -14.81 -12.33
N PRO A 36 29.27 -13.50 -12.05
CA PRO A 36 29.12 -13.03 -10.68
C PRO A 36 27.85 -13.65 -10.11
N THR A 37 27.99 -14.36 -8.99
CA THR A 37 26.87 -14.91 -8.25
C THR A 37 25.88 -13.77 -8.01
N PRO A 38 24.60 -13.86 -8.42
CA PRO A 38 23.64 -12.81 -8.14
C PRO A 38 23.58 -12.61 -6.65
N ALA A 39 23.93 -11.43 -6.18
CA ALA A 39 23.81 -11.08 -4.79
C ALA A 39 22.33 -11.22 -4.40
N GLY A 40 22.01 -12.20 -3.53
CA GLY A 40 20.79 -12.25 -2.75
C GLY A 40 19.47 -12.55 -3.47
N GLY A 41 19.49 -13.12 -4.68
CA GLY A 41 18.28 -13.63 -5.33
C GLY A 41 17.88 -15.00 -4.79
N TYR A 42 16.61 -15.18 -4.44
CA TYR A 42 16.04 -16.48 -4.12
C TYR A 42 16.18 -17.42 -5.34
N SER A 43 17.03 -18.45 -5.23
CA SER A 43 17.20 -19.45 -6.29
C SER A 43 16.31 -20.66 -5.96
N PHE A 44 15.25 -20.85 -6.72
CA PHE A 44 14.37 -22.02 -6.60
C PHE A 44 15.10 -23.36 -6.85
N ASN A 45 16.26 -23.33 -7.45
CA ASN A 45 16.92 -24.53 -7.98
C ASN A 45 18.04 -25.11 -7.10
N GLU A 46 18.44 -24.45 -5.99
CA GLU A 46 19.64 -24.86 -5.26
C GLU A 46 19.39 -25.28 -3.80
N ALA A 47 18.25 -24.98 -3.20
CA ALA A 47 17.98 -25.31 -1.80
C ALA A 47 17.40 -26.73 -1.67
N THR A 48 18.21 -27.70 -1.40
CA THR A 48 17.79 -29.06 -1.01
C THR A 48 17.30 -29.14 0.43
N GLN A 49 17.52 -28.09 1.23
CA GLN A 49 17.12 -27.99 2.64
C GLN A 49 16.30 -26.72 2.87
N PRO A 50 15.30 -26.76 3.76
CA PRO A 50 14.53 -25.58 4.10
C PRO A 50 15.42 -24.44 4.62
N VAL A 51 15.23 -23.21 4.13
CA VAL A 51 16.10 -22.07 4.46
C VAL A 51 16.16 -21.77 5.96
N TRP A 52 15.05 -22.00 6.68
CA TRP A 52 14.95 -21.78 8.12
C TRP A 52 15.78 -22.76 8.97
N THR A 53 16.37 -23.82 8.38
CA THR A 53 17.28 -24.74 9.07
C THR A 53 18.71 -24.20 9.17
N LYS A 54 19.05 -23.14 8.43
CA LYS A 54 20.37 -22.49 8.51
C LYS A 54 20.58 -21.88 9.91
N PRO A 55 21.83 -21.92 10.46
CA PRO A 55 22.12 -21.29 11.74
C PRO A 55 21.83 -19.79 11.70
N PRO A 56 21.32 -19.21 12.80
CA PRO A 56 21.08 -17.76 12.86
C PRO A 56 22.40 -16.98 12.81
N LEU A 57 22.31 -15.73 12.37
CA LEU A 57 23.37 -14.73 12.49
C LEU A 57 23.24 -13.98 13.83
N ALA A 58 24.25 -13.18 14.15
CA ALA A 58 24.14 -12.23 15.27
C ALA A 58 22.96 -11.26 15.01
N PRO A 59 22.17 -10.93 16.05
CA PRO A 59 21.00 -10.05 15.87
C PRO A 59 21.37 -8.71 15.25
N ALA A 60 20.62 -8.32 14.21
CA ALA A 60 20.78 -7.01 13.60
C ALA A 60 20.17 -5.93 14.48
N GLU A 61 20.80 -4.77 14.57
CA GLU A 61 20.33 -3.64 15.37
C GLU A 61 20.07 -2.40 14.51
N PRO A 62 18.97 -1.67 14.79
CA PRO A 62 18.65 -0.45 14.07
C PRO A 62 19.75 0.61 14.27
N GLY A 63 20.05 1.37 13.22
CA GLY A 63 21.10 2.40 13.23
C GLY A 63 22.53 1.86 13.08
N ARG A 64 22.77 0.58 13.37
CA ARG A 64 24.07 -0.08 13.17
C ARG A 64 24.07 -0.96 11.90
N ASP A 65 23.10 -1.86 11.80
CA ASP A 65 23.08 -2.88 10.74
C ASP A 65 22.03 -2.56 9.66
N TYR A 66 21.05 -1.74 9.98
CA TYR A 66 20.07 -1.23 9.05
C TYR A 66 19.53 0.14 9.49
N LYS A 67 19.04 0.93 8.53
CA LYS A 67 18.31 2.16 8.80
C LYS A 67 16.85 1.80 9.12
N PRO A 68 16.28 2.25 10.25
CA PRO A 68 14.90 1.98 10.60
C PRO A 68 13.92 2.54 9.55
N THR A 69 12.81 1.85 9.38
CA THR A 69 11.69 2.34 8.58
C THR A 69 10.92 3.45 9.31
N ILE A 70 10.13 4.20 8.56
CA ILE A 70 9.26 5.27 9.05
C ILE A 70 7.82 4.81 8.84
N THR A 71 7.15 4.36 9.90
CA THR A 71 5.73 4.02 9.88
C THR A 71 4.94 5.26 10.31
N LEU A 72 4.53 6.07 9.34
CA LEU A 72 3.75 7.27 9.60
C LEU A 72 2.41 6.91 10.26
N ASN A 73 2.01 7.68 11.27
CA ASN A 73 0.80 7.42 12.09
C ASN A 73 0.81 6.09 12.86
N GLY A 74 1.92 5.38 12.87
CA GLY A 74 2.12 4.11 13.56
C GLY A 74 3.40 4.09 14.38
N SER A 75 3.87 2.90 14.72
CA SER A 75 5.12 2.70 15.47
C SER A 75 5.84 1.43 15.02
N THR A 76 7.10 1.29 15.45
CA THR A 76 7.86 0.04 15.33
C THR A 76 7.79 -0.74 16.64
N LEU A 77 7.59 -2.06 16.57
CA LEU A 77 7.53 -2.93 17.73
C LEU A 77 8.92 -3.01 18.41
N PRO A 78 9.05 -2.61 19.68
CA PRO A 78 10.31 -2.72 20.38
C PRO A 78 10.67 -4.19 20.65
N PHE A 79 11.97 -4.48 20.72
CA PHE A 79 12.48 -5.81 21.04
C PHE A 79 13.58 -5.76 22.13
N ARG A 80 13.88 -6.93 22.68
CA ARG A 80 15.05 -7.17 23.53
C ARG A 80 15.89 -8.28 22.92
N ILE A 81 17.20 -8.24 23.10
CA ILE A 81 18.08 -9.35 22.73
C ILE A 81 18.32 -10.20 23.99
N VAL A 82 17.95 -11.47 23.90
CA VAL A 82 18.14 -12.47 24.96
C VAL A 82 18.82 -13.70 24.36
N ASP A 83 20.01 -14.00 24.79
CA ASP A 83 20.82 -15.14 24.30
C ASP A 83 20.94 -15.18 22.75
N GLY A 84 21.14 -14.02 22.13
CA GLY A 84 21.26 -13.90 20.67
C GLY A 84 19.94 -13.95 19.91
N VAL A 85 18.80 -13.97 20.60
CA VAL A 85 17.45 -13.99 20.01
C VAL A 85 16.80 -12.63 20.18
N LYS A 86 16.21 -12.06 19.11
CA LYS A 86 15.32 -10.90 19.20
C LYS A 86 13.97 -11.33 19.77
N VAL A 87 13.60 -10.80 20.90
CA VAL A 87 12.35 -11.12 21.60
C VAL A 87 11.37 -9.97 21.49
N PHE A 88 10.22 -10.24 20.89
CA PHE A 88 9.10 -9.32 20.71
C PHE A 88 7.88 -9.77 21.53
N HIS A 89 6.98 -8.83 21.79
CA HIS A 89 5.70 -9.13 22.41
C HIS A 89 4.56 -8.37 21.73
N LEU A 90 3.66 -9.12 21.11
CA LEU A 90 2.40 -8.62 20.57
C LEU A 90 1.27 -8.92 21.54
N THR A 91 0.45 -7.91 21.84
CA THR A 91 -0.77 -8.06 22.61
C THR A 91 -1.95 -7.76 21.71
N CYS A 92 -2.80 -8.77 21.45
CA CYS A 92 -4.05 -8.59 20.72
C CYS A 92 -5.09 -8.02 21.68
N GLU A 93 -5.68 -6.87 21.37
CA GLU A 93 -6.60 -6.19 22.27
C GLU A 93 -7.59 -5.25 21.54
N GLU A 94 -8.67 -4.87 22.21
CA GLU A 94 -9.58 -3.86 21.70
C GLU A 94 -8.91 -2.47 21.79
N VAL A 95 -9.09 -1.66 20.73
CA VAL A 95 -8.48 -0.34 20.59
C VAL A 95 -9.56 0.67 20.20
N ASP A 96 -9.69 1.75 20.95
CA ASP A 96 -10.48 2.91 20.55
C ASP A 96 -9.66 3.78 19.60
N HIS A 97 -9.83 3.55 18.28
CA HIS A 97 -8.99 4.11 17.24
C HIS A 97 -9.61 5.35 16.59
N VAL A 98 -8.81 6.38 16.36
CA VAL A 98 -9.17 7.59 15.61
C VAL A 98 -8.69 7.47 14.18
N PHE A 99 -9.61 7.40 13.21
CA PHE A 99 -9.31 7.37 11.79
C PHE A 99 -9.05 8.77 11.21
N VAL A 100 -9.89 9.74 11.62
CA VAL A 100 -9.77 11.15 11.25
C VAL A 100 -9.83 11.97 12.52
N PRO A 101 -8.80 12.77 12.83
CA PRO A 101 -8.82 13.63 14.02
C PRO A 101 -9.83 14.77 13.85
N LYS A 102 -10.33 15.31 14.96
CA LYS A 102 -11.13 16.52 14.93
C LYS A 102 -10.32 17.70 14.42
N THR A 103 -10.91 18.46 13.50
CA THR A 103 -10.35 19.71 12.99
C THR A 103 -11.40 20.83 13.07
N GLU A 104 -11.09 22.01 12.56
CA GLU A 104 -12.07 23.10 12.49
C GLU A 104 -13.18 22.85 11.46
N TRP A 105 -12.91 21.98 10.47
CA TRP A 105 -13.82 21.68 9.35
C TRP A 105 -14.43 20.28 9.38
N ASN A 106 -14.02 19.40 10.30
CA ASN A 106 -14.63 18.08 10.48
C ASN A 106 -14.61 17.62 11.93
N ASP A 107 -15.61 16.85 12.30
CA ASP A 107 -15.63 16.14 13.57
C ASP A 107 -14.70 14.92 13.55
N GLU A 108 -14.30 14.47 14.75
CA GLU A 108 -13.51 13.26 14.91
C GLU A 108 -14.28 12.02 14.43
N CYS A 109 -13.59 11.19 13.64
CA CYS A 109 -14.08 9.87 13.29
C CYS A 109 -13.26 8.80 13.99
N ARG A 110 -13.93 8.02 14.90
CA ARG A 110 -13.29 6.96 15.69
C ARG A 110 -14.18 5.75 15.84
N ALA A 111 -13.57 4.57 15.97
CA ALA A 111 -14.28 3.34 16.23
C ALA A 111 -13.50 2.41 17.17
N PHE A 112 -14.24 1.50 17.81
CA PHE A 112 -13.68 0.38 18.56
C PHE A 112 -13.24 -0.71 17.58
N CYS A 113 -11.96 -0.84 17.43
CA CYS A 113 -11.29 -1.80 16.56
C CYS A 113 -10.61 -2.90 17.39
N TRP A 114 -10.10 -3.92 16.73
CA TRP A 114 -9.15 -4.86 17.31
C TRP A 114 -7.77 -4.59 16.70
N GLY A 115 -6.75 -4.63 17.53
CA GLY A 115 -5.40 -4.27 17.09
C GLY A 115 -4.33 -4.93 17.95
N PHE A 116 -3.14 -4.38 17.87
CA PHE A 116 -1.98 -4.87 18.60
C PHE A 116 -1.32 -3.74 19.38
N ASN A 117 -0.97 -3.99 20.64
CA ASN A 117 -0.20 -3.06 21.48
C ASN A 117 -0.81 -1.64 21.52
N GLY A 118 -2.13 -1.55 21.65
CA GLY A 118 -2.87 -0.30 21.78
C GLY A 118 -3.03 0.50 20.48
N GLN A 119 -2.71 -0.06 19.33
CA GLN A 119 -2.82 0.63 18.04
C GLN A 119 -3.44 -0.21 16.92
N VAL A 120 -3.94 0.45 15.92
CA VAL A 120 -4.44 -0.05 14.65
C VAL A 120 -3.79 0.76 13.50
N HIS A 121 -3.14 0.18 12.51
CA HIS A 121 -2.80 -1.25 12.50
C HIS A 121 -1.73 -1.54 13.54
N GLY A 122 -1.38 -2.83 13.71
CA GLY A 122 -0.31 -3.22 14.63
C GLY A 122 1.05 -2.59 14.28
N PRO A 123 1.97 -2.54 15.27
CA PRO A 123 3.29 -1.95 15.05
C PRO A 123 4.09 -2.70 13.99
N THR A 124 4.87 -1.99 13.18
CA THR A 124 5.81 -2.60 12.23
C THR A 124 6.84 -3.43 12.98
N ILE A 125 7.01 -4.70 12.59
CA ILE A 125 8.09 -5.55 13.11
C ILE A 125 9.29 -5.39 12.18
N GLU A 126 10.47 -5.04 12.74
CA GLU A 126 11.70 -4.88 11.96
C GLU A 126 12.79 -5.85 12.43
N CYS A 127 13.33 -6.58 11.46
CA CYS A 127 14.40 -7.56 11.68
C CYS A 127 15.45 -7.45 10.59
N GLY A 128 16.63 -8.08 10.81
CA GLY A 128 17.59 -8.33 9.77
C GLY A 128 17.53 -9.78 9.27
N GLU A 129 17.89 -9.99 8.01
CA GLU A 129 18.09 -11.33 7.47
C GLU A 129 19.06 -12.13 8.37
N GLY A 130 18.72 -13.39 8.66
CA GLY A 130 19.46 -14.25 9.57
C GLY A 130 19.17 -14.03 11.05
N ASP A 131 18.30 -13.08 11.44
CA ASP A 131 17.90 -12.93 12.84
C ASP A 131 17.12 -14.17 13.31
N ARG A 132 17.45 -14.66 14.51
CA ARG A 132 16.56 -15.54 15.27
C ARG A 132 15.58 -14.67 16.02
N VAL A 133 14.28 -14.89 15.81
CA VAL A 133 13.22 -14.12 16.48
C VAL A 133 12.40 -15.02 17.37
N ARG A 134 11.95 -14.45 18.49
CA ARG A 134 10.95 -15.05 19.39
C ARG A 134 9.86 -14.03 19.62
N ILE A 135 8.63 -14.36 19.18
CA ILE A 135 7.50 -13.47 19.28
C ILE A 135 6.46 -14.10 20.21
N TYR A 136 6.23 -13.46 21.34
CA TYR A 136 5.12 -13.81 22.22
C TYR A 136 3.87 -13.10 21.72
N VAL A 137 2.76 -13.82 21.66
CA VAL A 137 1.45 -13.26 21.27
C VAL A 137 0.48 -13.55 22.42
N THR A 138 0.06 -12.50 23.12
CA THR A 138 -0.94 -12.57 24.19
C THR A 138 -2.29 -12.15 23.67
N ASN A 139 -3.28 -13.02 23.82
CA ASN A 139 -4.66 -12.74 23.43
C ASN A 139 -5.45 -12.13 24.60
N LYS A 140 -5.77 -10.82 24.51
CA LYS A 140 -6.69 -10.10 25.43
C LYS A 140 -8.05 -9.82 24.79
N LEU A 141 -8.29 -10.35 23.58
CA LEU A 141 -9.61 -10.22 22.94
C LEU A 141 -10.64 -11.11 23.62
N PRO A 142 -11.94 -10.84 23.43
CA PRO A 142 -13.01 -11.70 23.93
C PRO A 142 -13.20 -13.00 23.12
N ALA A 143 -12.46 -13.16 22.02
CA ALA A 143 -12.54 -14.30 21.09
C ALA A 143 -11.17 -14.98 20.90
N PRO A 144 -11.12 -16.26 20.51
CA PRO A 144 -9.88 -16.91 20.12
C PRO A 144 -9.24 -16.23 18.91
N THR A 145 -7.91 -16.33 18.79
CA THR A 145 -7.14 -15.82 17.65
C THR A 145 -5.97 -16.71 17.29
N SER A 146 -5.29 -16.44 16.21
CA SER A 146 -3.94 -16.91 15.87
C SER A 146 -3.28 -15.89 14.95
N ILE A 147 -1.95 -15.90 14.85
CA ILE A 147 -1.24 -14.91 14.04
C ILE A 147 -0.44 -15.62 12.96
N HIS A 148 -0.74 -15.28 11.71
CA HIS A 148 0.00 -15.72 10.53
C HIS A 148 1.07 -14.69 10.13
N TRP A 149 2.24 -15.21 9.81
CA TRP A 149 3.40 -14.44 9.36
C TRP A 149 3.45 -14.50 7.84
N HIS A 150 2.70 -13.62 7.21
CA HIS A 150 2.42 -13.65 5.78
C HIS A 150 3.67 -13.52 4.91
N GLY A 151 3.94 -14.55 4.12
CA GLY A 151 5.06 -14.61 3.19
C GLY A 151 6.39 -15.07 3.80
N LEU A 152 6.43 -15.41 5.09
CA LEU A 152 7.67 -15.86 5.73
C LEU A 152 7.97 -17.35 5.48
N LEU A 153 9.24 -17.64 5.18
CA LEU A 153 9.74 -18.99 4.97
C LEU A 153 10.16 -19.59 6.33
N ILE A 154 9.22 -20.18 7.03
CA ILE A 154 9.34 -20.66 8.42
C ILE A 154 8.83 -22.10 8.56
N PRO A 155 9.11 -22.81 9.69
CA PRO A 155 8.51 -24.12 9.94
C PRO A 155 6.97 -24.03 9.96
N SER A 156 6.29 -24.99 9.34
CA SER A 156 4.82 -24.96 9.25
C SER A 156 4.13 -24.91 10.62
N GLY A 157 4.71 -25.48 11.67
CA GLY A 157 4.20 -25.37 13.05
C GLY A 157 4.30 -23.96 13.66
N MET A 158 4.96 -23.02 12.98
CA MET A 158 5.06 -21.60 13.36
C MET A 158 4.26 -20.69 12.43
N ASP A 159 3.57 -21.25 11.43
CA ASP A 159 2.85 -20.52 10.37
C ASP A 159 1.62 -19.75 10.86
N GLY A 160 1.03 -20.19 11.97
CA GLY A 160 -0.03 -19.46 12.64
C GLY A 160 -1.45 -19.75 12.19
N VAL A 161 -1.66 -20.73 11.30
CA VAL A 161 -3.01 -21.10 10.83
C VAL A 161 -3.73 -21.92 11.90
N GLY A 162 -4.74 -21.29 12.52
CA GLY A 162 -5.53 -21.91 13.58
C GLY A 162 -6.27 -23.16 13.08
N GLY A 163 -6.09 -24.28 13.77
CA GLY A 163 -6.70 -25.58 13.41
C GLY A 163 -5.90 -26.39 12.39
N LEU A 164 -4.98 -25.78 11.65
CA LEU A 164 -4.11 -26.48 10.69
C LEU A 164 -2.69 -26.63 11.24
N SER A 165 -1.97 -25.55 11.45
CA SER A 165 -0.58 -25.55 11.89
C SER A 165 -0.44 -25.43 13.41
N GLN A 166 -1.46 -24.94 14.09
CA GLN A 166 -1.50 -24.78 15.55
C GLN A 166 -2.91 -24.78 16.12
N LYS A 167 -3.02 -24.90 17.46
CA LYS A 167 -4.25 -24.57 18.18
C LYS A 167 -4.43 -23.05 18.20
N VAL A 168 -5.66 -22.58 18.24
CA VAL A 168 -5.97 -21.16 18.44
C VAL A 168 -5.57 -20.71 19.85
N ILE A 169 -5.20 -19.44 19.98
CA ILE A 169 -4.84 -18.80 21.24
C ILE A 169 -6.13 -18.34 21.91
N GLN A 170 -6.52 -18.99 23.02
CA GLN A 170 -7.72 -18.63 23.75
C GLN A 170 -7.57 -17.26 24.44
N PRO A 171 -8.69 -16.57 24.77
CA PRO A 171 -8.64 -15.37 25.60
C PRO A 171 -7.82 -15.59 26.88
N GLY A 172 -6.85 -14.72 27.13
CA GLY A 172 -5.92 -14.80 28.26
C GLY A 172 -4.69 -15.67 28.06
N GLU A 173 -4.61 -16.45 26.97
CA GLU A 173 -3.43 -17.26 26.68
C GLU A 173 -2.32 -16.45 25.97
N THR A 174 -1.09 -16.95 26.08
CA THR A 174 0.09 -16.43 25.35
C THR A 174 0.76 -17.57 24.60
N PHE A 175 0.90 -17.40 23.27
CA PHE A 175 1.69 -18.34 22.45
C PHE A 175 3.06 -17.77 22.16
N LYS A 176 4.00 -18.68 21.91
CA LYS A 176 5.39 -18.36 21.57
C LYS A 176 5.70 -18.90 20.17
N TYR A 177 6.01 -17.99 19.25
CA TYR A 177 6.56 -18.29 17.94
C TYR A 177 8.06 -18.08 17.97
N GLU A 178 8.86 -18.99 17.41
CA GLU A 178 10.31 -18.86 17.39
C GLU A 178 10.89 -19.48 16.13
N PHE A 179 11.52 -18.64 15.27
CA PHE A 179 12.05 -19.06 13.98
C PHE A 179 13.22 -18.18 13.56
N THR A 180 13.97 -18.61 12.52
CA THR A 180 15.06 -17.84 11.93
C THR A 180 14.66 -17.28 10.58
N LEU A 181 14.94 -16.00 10.33
CA LEU A 181 14.57 -15.27 9.12
C LEU A 181 15.71 -15.34 8.09
N TRP A 182 15.57 -16.14 7.03
CA TRP A 182 16.57 -16.26 5.97
C TRP A 182 16.07 -15.72 4.63
N GLN A 183 15.34 -14.64 4.70
CA GLN A 183 14.82 -13.86 3.58
C GLN A 183 14.85 -12.39 3.96
N HIS A 184 14.73 -11.52 2.98
CA HIS A 184 14.57 -10.08 3.20
C HIS A 184 13.55 -9.49 2.24
N GLY A 185 12.98 -8.36 2.61
CA GLY A 185 11.92 -7.69 1.87
C GLY A 185 10.83 -7.16 2.77
N THR A 186 9.68 -6.90 2.16
CA THR A 186 8.48 -6.35 2.81
C THR A 186 7.42 -7.42 2.90
N PHE A 187 6.99 -7.72 4.13
CA PHE A 187 6.02 -8.75 4.48
C PHE A 187 4.96 -8.16 5.41
N MET A 188 4.01 -9.00 5.81
CA MET A 188 2.89 -8.60 6.67
C MET A 188 2.67 -9.64 7.78
N TYR A 189 1.85 -9.30 8.76
CA TYR A 189 1.29 -10.25 9.70
C TYR A 189 -0.17 -9.92 9.98
N HIS A 190 -0.98 -10.91 10.24
CA HIS A 190 -2.40 -10.73 10.50
C HIS A 190 -3.00 -11.90 11.29
N SER A 191 -4.21 -11.72 11.82
CA SER A 191 -4.94 -12.83 12.42
C SER A 191 -5.27 -13.91 11.37
N HIS A 192 -5.23 -15.18 11.77
CA HIS A 192 -5.61 -16.32 10.93
C HIS A 192 -6.60 -17.25 11.65
N HIS A 193 -7.56 -16.62 12.34
CA HIS A 193 -8.74 -17.24 12.92
C HIS A 193 -9.89 -16.26 12.82
N ASP A 194 -11.01 -16.69 12.22
CA ASP A 194 -12.12 -15.77 11.87
C ASP A 194 -11.60 -14.51 11.14
N GLU A 195 -10.88 -14.74 10.06
CA GLU A 195 -10.13 -13.70 9.34
C GLU A 195 -11.02 -12.55 8.92
N MET A 196 -12.19 -12.85 8.36
CA MET A 196 -13.14 -11.85 7.89
C MET A 196 -13.50 -10.85 9.01
N THR A 197 -13.75 -11.34 10.23
CA THR A 197 -14.03 -10.47 11.37
C THR A 197 -12.77 -9.78 11.88
N GLN A 198 -11.72 -10.54 12.17
CA GLN A 198 -10.56 -10.03 12.91
C GLN A 198 -9.71 -9.08 12.08
N MET A 199 -9.47 -9.40 10.81
CA MET A 199 -8.74 -8.51 9.92
C MET A 199 -9.54 -7.23 9.63
N GLN A 200 -10.85 -7.37 9.39
CA GLN A 200 -11.71 -6.22 9.15
C GLN A 200 -11.88 -5.32 10.39
N LEU A 201 -11.66 -5.87 11.58
CA LEU A 201 -11.57 -5.06 12.80
C LEU A 201 -10.18 -4.44 13.03
N GLY A 202 -9.15 -4.78 12.21
CA GLY A 202 -7.86 -4.11 12.19
C GLY A 202 -6.65 -4.95 12.63
N MET A 203 -6.80 -6.28 12.79
CA MET A 203 -5.72 -7.15 13.24
C MET A 203 -4.73 -7.51 12.14
N LEU A 204 -3.99 -6.52 11.68
CA LEU A 204 -2.95 -6.61 10.65
C LEU A 204 -1.81 -5.65 10.92
N GLY A 205 -0.64 -5.94 10.35
CA GLY A 205 0.55 -5.09 10.47
C GLY A 205 1.64 -5.47 9.48
N MET A 206 2.67 -4.64 9.41
CA MET A 206 3.80 -4.82 8.50
C MET A 206 4.95 -5.55 9.18
N PHE A 207 5.65 -6.37 8.40
CA PHE A 207 6.86 -7.07 8.82
C PHE A 207 7.98 -6.79 7.80
N VAL A 208 9.02 -6.06 8.21
CA VAL A 208 10.14 -5.68 7.34
C VAL A 208 11.39 -6.45 7.76
N ILE A 209 12.01 -7.14 6.81
CA ILE A 209 13.28 -7.83 7.02
C ILE A 209 14.33 -7.14 6.16
N HIS A 210 15.28 -6.50 6.82
CA HIS A 210 16.38 -5.79 6.15
C HIS A 210 17.45 -6.78 5.67
N PRO A 211 17.98 -6.60 4.43
CA PRO A 211 19.05 -7.45 3.94
C PRO A 211 20.35 -7.24 4.72
N ARG A 212 21.15 -8.28 4.88
CA ARG A 212 22.51 -8.17 5.48
C ARG A 212 23.53 -7.55 4.56
N GLN A 213 23.30 -7.63 3.29
CA GLN A 213 24.14 -7.01 2.26
C GLN A 213 23.35 -5.92 1.53
N PRO A 214 23.95 -4.78 1.26
CA PRO A 214 23.27 -3.73 0.50
C PRO A 214 22.75 -4.26 -0.84
N GLN A 215 21.48 -3.96 -1.16
CA GLN A 215 20.80 -4.37 -2.40
C GLN A 215 20.76 -3.25 -3.45
N GLY A 216 21.54 -2.21 -3.24
CA GLY A 216 21.61 -1.03 -4.10
C GLY A 216 22.13 0.20 -3.35
N PRO A 217 21.99 1.39 -3.92
CA PRO A 217 22.36 2.63 -3.26
C PRO A 217 21.61 2.83 -1.92
N PRO A 218 22.22 3.53 -0.94
CA PRO A 218 21.58 3.83 0.33
C PRO A 218 20.24 4.55 0.14
N VAL A 219 19.27 4.22 0.98
CA VAL A 219 17.95 4.85 1.04
C VAL A 219 17.94 5.88 2.16
N ASP A 220 17.54 7.12 1.86
CA ASP A 220 17.49 8.21 2.82
C ASP A 220 16.20 8.23 3.63
N ARG A 221 15.09 7.82 3.02
CA ARG A 221 13.76 7.73 3.63
C ARG A 221 13.12 6.40 3.26
N ASP A 222 12.73 5.59 4.23
CA ASP A 222 12.11 4.28 4.03
C ASP A 222 10.72 4.27 4.72
N TYR A 223 9.67 4.60 3.97
CA TYR A 223 8.30 4.72 4.46
C TYR A 223 7.55 3.39 4.36
N VAL A 224 6.70 3.13 5.34
CA VAL A 224 5.87 1.92 5.41
C VAL A 224 4.40 2.29 5.49
N TYR A 225 3.60 1.72 4.59
CA TYR A 225 2.14 1.87 4.56
C TYR A 225 1.43 0.52 4.52
N MET A 226 0.45 0.36 5.39
CA MET A 226 -0.59 -0.67 5.29
C MET A 226 -1.84 -0.01 4.73
N LEU A 227 -2.33 -0.51 3.60
CA LEU A 227 -3.56 -0.07 2.94
C LEU A 227 -4.72 -0.93 3.43
N SER A 228 -5.84 -0.31 3.74
CA SER A 228 -7.04 -1.01 4.20
C SER A 228 -8.31 -0.19 4.00
N GLU A 229 -9.43 -0.87 4.00
CA GLU A 229 -10.77 -0.32 3.82
C GLU A 229 -11.69 -0.78 4.93
N TRP A 230 -12.68 0.06 5.26
CA TRP A 230 -13.56 -0.17 6.40
C TRP A 230 -14.97 0.30 6.09
N LYS A 231 -15.95 -0.38 6.71
CA LYS A 231 -17.31 0.09 6.81
C LYS A 231 -17.58 0.53 8.25
N ILE A 232 -17.78 1.82 8.46
CA ILE A 232 -18.22 2.35 9.75
C ILE A 232 -19.56 3.05 9.52
N VAL A 233 -20.65 2.41 9.92
CA VAL A 233 -21.99 2.98 9.73
C VAL A 233 -22.10 4.26 10.56
N PRO A 234 -22.47 5.41 9.94
CA PRO A 234 -22.67 6.66 10.66
C PRO A 234 -23.61 6.50 11.86
N GLY A 235 -23.21 7.08 12.99
CA GLY A 235 -23.91 6.90 14.28
C GLY A 235 -23.44 5.69 15.07
N THR A 236 -22.65 4.79 14.49
CA THR A 236 -22.04 3.65 15.20
C THR A 236 -20.56 3.91 15.49
N ARG A 237 -19.96 3.05 16.32
CA ARG A 237 -18.54 3.12 16.70
C ARG A 237 -17.83 1.79 16.55
N ARG A 238 -18.26 0.93 15.64
CA ARG A 238 -17.59 -0.34 15.34
C ARG A 238 -17.60 -0.58 13.84
N PRO A 239 -16.47 -0.99 13.24
CA PRO A 239 -16.46 -1.44 11.86
C PRO A 239 -17.39 -2.65 11.67
N ASP A 240 -18.06 -2.70 10.52
CA ASP A 240 -18.89 -3.84 10.13
C ASP A 240 -18.01 -4.85 9.35
N PRO A 241 -17.73 -6.03 9.93
CA PRO A 241 -16.87 -7.01 9.28
C PRO A 241 -17.56 -7.78 8.14
N ASN A 242 -18.87 -7.61 7.95
CA ASN A 242 -19.62 -8.30 6.90
C ASN A 242 -19.71 -7.52 5.60
N GLU A 243 -19.18 -6.28 5.58
CA GLU A 243 -19.22 -5.46 4.38
C GLU A 243 -18.25 -5.96 3.32
N MET A 244 -18.70 -5.95 2.06
CA MET A 244 -17.95 -6.46 0.91
C MET A 244 -17.79 -5.45 -0.22
N THR A 245 -18.58 -4.37 -0.27
CA THR A 245 -18.65 -3.46 -1.41
C THR A 245 -18.79 -1.98 -1.04
N ASP A 246 -19.44 -1.68 0.08
CA ASP A 246 -19.86 -0.31 0.41
C ASP A 246 -19.00 0.29 1.52
N PHE A 247 -17.68 0.30 1.31
CA PHE A 247 -16.74 0.90 2.25
C PHE A 247 -16.85 2.42 2.25
N ASN A 248 -16.66 3.02 3.43
CA ASN A 248 -16.74 4.47 3.61
C ASN A 248 -15.56 5.06 4.39
N MET A 249 -14.55 4.24 4.66
CA MET A 249 -13.31 4.66 5.29
C MET A 249 -12.15 3.94 4.61
N LEU A 250 -11.38 4.68 3.81
CA LEU A 250 -10.26 4.18 3.02
C LEU A 250 -8.97 4.73 3.64
N THR A 251 -8.04 3.86 4.04
CA THR A 251 -6.98 4.27 4.96
C THR A 251 -5.57 3.85 4.55
N MET A 252 -4.60 4.72 4.86
CA MET A 252 -3.17 4.43 4.93
C MET A 252 -2.76 4.40 6.41
N ASN A 253 -2.19 3.28 6.88
CA ASN A 253 -1.87 3.06 8.29
C ASN A 253 -3.02 3.39 9.22
N ALA A 254 -4.22 2.90 8.87
CA ALA A 254 -5.49 3.11 9.59
C ALA A 254 -5.87 4.59 9.79
N LYS A 255 -5.41 5.48 8.93
CA LYS A 255 -5.83 6.89 8.87
C LYS A 255 -6.39 7.22 7.50
N ALA A 256 -7.52 7.92 7.49
CA ALA A 256 -8.04 8.57 6.29
C ALA A 256 -7.64 10.04 6.29
N PHE A 257 -7.25 10.57 5.12
CA PHE A 257 -6.92 12.00 5.02
C PHE A 257 -8.13 12.87 5.44
N PRO A 258 -7.95 13.91 6.25
CA PRO A 258 -6.68 14.58 6.61
C PRO A 258 -5.94 14.01 7.85
N GLY A 259 -6.30 12.83 8.33
CA GLY A 259 -5.62 12.16 9.44
C GLY A 259 -4.27 11.52 9.04
N THR A 260 -3.99 11.37 7.75
CA THR A 260 -2.72 10.83 7.25
C THR A 260 -1.58 11.84 7.41
N ALA A 261 -0.47 11.41 7.99
CA ALA A 261 0.74 12.23 8.08
C ALA A 261 1.43 12.33 6.70
N PRO A 262 2.00 13.50 6.33
CA PRO A 262 2.73 13.67 5.08
C PRO A 262 4.09 12.97 5.11
N MET A 263 4.53 12.48 3.96
CA MET A 263 5.93 12.10 3.74
C MET A 263 6.80 13.36 3.56
N LEU A 264 7.95 13.38 4.22
CA LEU A 264 8.91 14.48 4.10
C LEU A 264 10.19 13.96 3.43
N ALA A 265 10.67 14.65 2.41
CA ALA A 265 11.93 14.36 1.75
C ALA A 265 12.73 15.64 1.48
N GLN A 266 14.04 15.56 1.64
CA GLN A 266 14.92 16.60 1.15
C GLN A 266 15.19 16.41 -0.33
N ALA A 267 15.34 17.48 -1.07
CA ALA A 267 15.68 17.39 -2.49
C ALA A 267 17.00 16.62 -2.67
N GLY A 268 16.94 15.55 -3.46
CA GLY A 268 18.02 14.60 -3.64
C GLY A 268 17.93 13.32 -2.81
N ASP A 269 17.08 13.28 -1.77
CA ASP A 269 16.87 12.06 -0.99
C ASP A 269 16.40 10.90 -1.89
N ARG A 270 16.96 9.71 -1.68
CA ARG A 270 16.42 8.47 -2.20
C ARG A 270 15.34 7.99 -1.25
N VAL A 271 14.12 8.01 -1.75
CA VAL A 271 12.92 7.61 -1.00
C VAL A 271 12.49 6.22 -1.40
N ARG A 272 12.21 5.37 -0.41
CA ARG A 272 11.56 4.08 -0.56
C ARG A 272 10.18 4.13 0.07
N ILE A 273 9.20 3.56 -0.60
CA ILE A 273 7.86 3.36 -0.06
C ILE A 273 7.53 1.87 -0.12
N ARG A 274 7.28 1.28 1.04
CA ARG A 274 6.82 -0.10 1.22
C ARG A 274 5.32 -0.09 1.45
N MET A 275 4.59 -0.80 0.63
CA MET A 275 3.13 -0.86 0.70
C MET A 275 2.67 -2.30 0.85
N GLY A 276 1.87 -2.58 1.88
CA GLY A 276 1.13 -3.82 2.03
C GLY A 276 -0.35 -3.53 1.86
N ASN A 277 -1.09 -4.45 1.25
CA ASN A 277 -2.53 -4.35 1.10
C ASN A 277 -3.20 -5.58 1.72
N LEU A 278 -3.88 -5.37 2.84
CA LEU A 278 -4.76 -6.34 3.49
C LEU A 278 -6.18 -5.80 3.59
N SER A 279 -6.61 -5.03 2.57
CA SER A 279 -8.00 -4.69 2.35
C SER A 279 -8.85 -5.96 2.19
N THR A 280 -10.13 -5.87 2.44
CA THR A 280 -11.04 -7.01 2.33
C THR A 280 -11.21 -7.43 0.87
N MET A 281 -11.40 -6.48 -0.03
CA MET A 281 -11.77 -6.75 -1.43
C MET A 281 -10.96 -5.95 -2.45
N ASP A 282 -10.50 -4.73 -2.13
CA ASP A 282 -10.04 -3.80 -3.15
C ASP A 282 -8.52 -3.78 -3.33
N HIS A 283 -8.12 -3.77 -4.59
CA HIS A 283 -6.77 -3.49 -5.02
C HIS A 283 -6.56 -1.96 -5.04
N HIS A 284 -5.34 -1.52 -4.76
CA HIS A 284 -5.03 -0.09 -4.73
C HIS A 284 -3.93 0.28 -5.72
N PRO A 285 -4.26 0.91 -6.87
CA PRO A 285 -3.27 1.54 -7.74
C PRO A 285 -2.79 2.84 -7.08
N MET A 286 -1.61 2.79 -6.46
CA MET A 286 -1.01 3.92 -5.73
C MET A 286 -0.22 4.81 -6.68
N HIS A 287 -0.67 6.05 -6.82
CA HIS A 287 -0.13 7.04 -7.74
C HIS A 287 0.65 8.12 -7.00
N ILE A 288 1.79 8.50 -7.56
CA ILE A 288 2.59 9.63 -7.09
C ILE A 288 2.65 10.72 -8.16
N HIS A 289 2.48 11.96 -7.75
CA HIS A 289 2.67 13.11 -8.61
C HIS A 289 4.13 13.54 -8.65
N GLY A 290 4.55 14.14 -9.77
CA GLY A 290 5.83 14.80 -9.94
C GLY A 290 7.07 13.91 -9.96
N HIS A 291 6.94 12.59 -9.78
CA HIS A 291 8.04 11.62 -9.73
C HIS A 291 7.72 10.34 -10.50
N VAL A 292 8.76 9.60 -10.86
CA VAL A 292 8.64 8.25 -11.41
C VAL A 292 9.19 7.26 -10.39
N MET A 293 8.40 6.28 -10.02
CA MET A 293 8.77 5.20 -9.09
C MET A 293 9.41 4.06 -9.85
N LEU A 294 10.44 3.45 -9.28
CA LEU A 294 11.01 2.19 -9.73
C LEU A 294 10.50 1.07 -8.83
N VAL A 295 9.82 0.07 -9.36
CA VAL A 295 9.37 -1.10 -8.59
C VAL A 295 10.59 -1.97 -8.28
N THR A 296 10.92 -2.11 -6.98
CA THR A 296 12.14 -2.77 -6.51
C THR A 296 11.89 -4.08 -5.78
N GLU A 297 10.68 -4.28 -5.20
CA GLU A 297 10.28 -5.52 -4.54
C GLU A 297 8.82 -5.86 -4.84
N THR A 298 8.51 -7.14 -4.83
CA THR A 298 7.16 -7.70 -4.77
C THR A 298 6.96 -8.42 -3.43
N ASP A 299 5.80 -9.01 -3.22
CA ASP A 299 5.51 -9.89 -2.09
C ASP A 299 6.44 -11.12 -2.00
N GLY A 300 7.06 -11.51 -3.11
CA GLY A 300 8.08 -12.57 -3.16
C GLY A 300 9.49 -12.11 -2.81
N GLY A 301 9.71 -10.82 -2.55
CA GLY A 301 11.00 -10.24 -2.20
C GLY A 301 11.59 -9.32 -3.27
N VAL A 302 12.89 -9.10 -3.20
CA VAL A 302 13.63 -8.14 -4.02
C VAL A 302 13.69 -8.56 -5.49
N ILE A 303 13.38 -7.63 -6.39
CA ILE A 303 13.54 -7.79 -7.84
C ILE A 303 15.00 -7.50 -8.20
N PRO A 304 15.69 -8.39 -8.92
CA PRO A 304 17.03 -8.13 -9.45
C PRO A 304 17.07 -6.81 -10.23
N GLU A 305 18.16 -6.05 -10.14
CA GLU A 305 18.25 -4.70 -10.71
C GLU A 305 17.85 -4.65 -12.20
N ALA A 306 18.28 -5.61 -12.98
CA ALA A 306 17.95 -5.72 -14.41
C ALA A 306 16.47 -6.05 -14.68
N GLY A 307 15.72 -6.47 -13.67
CA GLY A 307 14.29 -6.79 -13.75
C GLY A 307 13.38 -5.70 -13.19
N ARG A 308 13.91 -4.62 -12.65
CA ARG A 308 13.12 -3.50 -12.10
C ARG A 308 12.54 -2.67 -13.24
N TRP A 309 11.35 -2.13 -13.03
CA TRP A 309 10.65 -1.34 -14.06
C TRP A 309 10.04 -0.06 -13.49
N PRO A 310 9.93 1.01 -14.31
CA PRO A 310 9.35 2.26 -13.87
C PRO A 310 7.82 2.25 -13.92
N GLU A 311 7.19 2.88 -12.92
CA GLU A 311 5.76 3.17 -12.88
C GLU A 311 5.51 4.54 -12.24
N ILE A 312 4.38 5.16 -12.57
CA ILE A 312 3.86 6.34 -11.87
C ILE A 312 2.61 6.00 -11.05
N SER A 313 2.03 4.83 -11.31
CA SER A 313 0.92 4.25 -10.56
C SER A 313 1.19 2.76 -10.41
N VAL A 314 1.51 2.32 -9.19
CA VAL A 314 1.83 0.93 -8.91
C VAL A 314 0.62 0.22 -8.32
N LEU A 315 0.19 -0.88 -8.94
CA LEU A 315 -0.90 -1.69 -8.39
C LEU A 315 -0.40 -2.50 -7.19
N VAL A 316 -1.08 -2.35 -6.05
CA VAL A 316 -0.90 -3.16 -4.84
C VAL A 316 -2.12 -4.07 -4.68
N PRO A 317 -2.08 -5.32 -5.19
CA PRO A 317 -3.19 -6.26 -5.05
C PRO A 317 -3.45 -6.64 -3.60
N VAL A 318 -4.68 -7.06 -3.30
CA VAL A 318 -5.02 -7.63 -1.99
C VAL A 318 -4.13 -8.83 -1.68
N GLY A 319 -3.69 -8.94 -0.43
CA GLY A 319 -2.83 -10.02 0.05
C GLY A 319 -1.38 -9.91 -0.41
N THR A 320 -0.95 -8.77 -0.98
CA THR A 320 0.42 -8.62 -1.50
C THR A 320 1.10 -7.37 -0.98
N THR A 321 2.42 -7.32 -1.17
CA THR A 321 3.23 -6.12 -0.96
C THR A 321 3.86 -5.62 -2.25
N ARG A 322 4.16 -4.33 -2.29
CA ARG A 322 4.98 -3.68 -3.32
C ARG A 322 5.92 -2.68 -2.66
N THR A 323 7.17 -2.67 -3.12
CA THR A 323 8.14 -1.66 -2.71
C THR A 323 8.60 -0.88 -3.93
N VAL A 324 8.60 0.43 -3.80
CA VAL A 324 9.04 1.35 -4.86
C VAL A 324 10.12 2.28 -4.33
N GLU A 325 10.97 2.75 -5.24
CA GLU A 325 12.01 3.74 -4.95
C GLU A 325 12.02 4.85 -5.99
N PHE A 326 12.36 6.05 -5.56
CA PHE A 326 12.60 7.20 -6.45
C PHE A 326 13.59 8.17 -5.79
N VAL A 327 14.10 9.10 -6.58
CA VAL A 327 14.86 10.24 -6.06
C VAL A 327 13.92 11.44 -5.97
N ALA A 328 13.81 12.04 -4.80
CA ALA A 328 13.00 13.23 -4.55
C ALA A 328 13.70 14.48 -5.14
N ASN A 329 13.73 14.60 -6.46
CA ASN A 329 14.46 15.64 -7.19
C ASN A 329 13.58 16.79 -7.69
N ASN A 330 12.32 16.81 -7.29
CA ASN A 330 11.34 17.80 -7.70
C ASN A 330 10.72 18.47 -6.45
N PRO A 331 11.26 19.61 -5.97
CA PRO A 331 10.71 20.30 -4.81
C PRO A 331 9.25 20.70 -5.01
N GLY A 332 8.45 20.60 -3.95
CA GLY A 332 7.02 20.89 -4.01
C GLY A 332 6.20 20.07 -3.03
N ASP A 333 4.88 20.27 -3.09
CA ASP A 333 3.88 19.44 -2.42
C ASP A 333 3.19 18.56 -3.47
N TRP A 334 3.38 17.24 -3.35
CA TRP A 334 2.96 16.27 -4.33
C TRP A 334 1.92 15.33 -3.75
N ALA A 335 0.83 15.11 -4.48
CA ALA A 335 -0.17 14.12 -4.10
C ALA A 335 0.40 12.70 -4.19
N PHE A 336 0.13 11.88 -3.18
CA PHE A 336 0.32 10.43 -3.18
C PHE A 336 -0.98 9.78 -2.75
N HIS A 337 -1.61 9.03 -3.66
CA HIS A 337 -2.98 8.55 -3.43
C HIS A 337 -3.32 7.30 -4.24
N CYS A 338 -4.39 6.60 -3.84
CA CYS A 338 -5.00 5.57 -4.66
C CYS A 338 -5.70 6.22 -5.87
N HIS A 339 -5.51 5.67 -7.08
CA HIS A 339 -6.11 6.24 -8.30
C HIS A 339 -7.51 5.66 -8.62
N MET A 340 -8.08 4.84 -7.74
CA MET A 340 -9.50 4.52 -7.78
C MET A 340 -10.28 5.69 -7.17
N LEU A 341 -11.14 6.32 -7.97
CA LEU A 341 -11.75 7.62 -7.62
C LEU A 341 -12.58 7.57 -6.34
N HIS A 342 -13.31 6.48 -6.10
CA HIS A 342 -14.11 6.33 -4.90
C HIS A 342 -13.24 6.17 -3.63
N HIS A 343 -12.01 5.67 -3.75
CA HIS A 343 -11.09 5.50 -2.63
C HIS A 343 -10.53 6.82 -2.09
N VAL A 344 -10.45 7.85 -2.93
CA VAL A 344 -10.07 9.21 -2.49
C VAL A 344 -11.28 10.08 -2.13
N MET A 345 -12.47 9.48 -2.14
CA MET A 345 -13.72 10.13 -1.75
C MET A 345 -14.36 9.49 -0.51
N ASN A 346 -13.75 8.49 0.09
CA ASN A 346 -14.32 7.69 1.19
C ASN A 346 -15.74 7.19 0.90
N GLN A 347 -16.01 6.81 -0.36
CA GLN A 347 -17.34 6.35 -0.75
C GLN A 347 -17.29 5.32 -1.86
N MET A 348 -17.63 4.08 -1.52
CA MET A 348 -17.74 2.97 -2.47
C MET A 348 -19.18 2.72 -2.93
N GLY A 349 -20.18 3.04 -2.12
CA GLY A 349 -21.59 2.79 -2.42
C GLY A 349 -22.49 4.02 -2.34
N HIS A 350 -23.67 3.94 -2.95
CA HIS A 350 -24.68 5.01 -2.95
C HIS A 350 -25.56 5.07 -1.69
N GLY A 351 -25.59 3.98 -0.93
CA GLY A 351 -26.46 3.85 0.26
C GLY A 351 -25.90 4.43 1.55
N LEU A 352 -24.68 4.97 1.52
CA LEU A 352 -24.03 5.52 2.71
C LEU A 352 -24.25 7.02 2.83
N PRO A 353 -24.76 7.50 3.97
CA PRO A 353 -24.79 8.93 4.24
C PRO A 353 -23.36 9.46 4.38
N ASN A 354 -23.02 10.49 3.61
CA ASN A 354 -21.74 11.16 3.67
C ASN A 354 -21.89 12.62 4.05
N VAL A 355 -20.84 13.17 4.63
CA VAL A 355 -20.67 14.62 4.80
C VAL A 355 -19.86 15.10 3.62
N ILE A 356 -20.40 16.06 2.85
CA ILE A 356 -19.77 16.53 1.64
C ILE A 356 -19.29 17.94 1.84
N GLY A 357 -18.03 18.17 1.45
CA GLY A 357 -17.45 19.49 1.36
C GLY A 357 -17.69 20.24 0.04
N ILE A 358 -18.44 19.68 -0.92
CA ILE A 358 -18.66 20.32 -2.22
C ILE A 358 -19.87 21.27 -2.17
N LYS A 359 -19.63 22.54 -2.42
CA LYS A 359 -20.70 23.51 -2.68
C LYS A 359 -21.30 23.22 -4.05
N ARG A 360 -22.50 22.65 -4.08
CA ARG A 360 -23.19 22.24 -5.31
C ARG A 360 -23.61 23.40 -6.19
N GLY A 361 -24.06 24.50 -5.57
CA GLY A 361 -24.63 25.60 -6.31
C GLY A 361 -25.75 25.15 -7.26
N ASP A 362 -25.65 25.55 -8.52
CA ASP A 362 -26.59 25.18 -9.59
C ASP A 362 -26.01 24.10 -10.54
N LEU A 363 -24.96 23.39 -10.14
CA LEU A 363 -24.24 22.37 -10.96
C LEU A 363 -25.19 21.26 -11.41
N ASP A 364 -25.97 20.65 -10.51
CA ASP A 364 -26.94 19.63 -10.83
C ASP A 364 -27.94 20.10 -11.88
N LYS A 365 -28.43 21.31 -11.69
CA LYS A 365 -29.41 21.93 -12.60
C LYS A 365 -28.85 22.15 -13.99
N LYS A 366 -27.56 22.48 -14.07
CA LYS A 366 -26.86 22.66 -15.36
C LYS A 366 -26.59 21.34 -16.05
N VAL A 367 -26.05 20.36 -15.33
CA VAL A 367 -25.64 19.07 -15.90
C VAL A 367 -26.85 18.20 -16.26
N ARG A 368 -27.92 18.18 -15.45
CA ARG A 368 -29.14 17.42 -15.75
C ARG A 368 -29.85 17.84 -17.04
N LYS A 369 -29.57 19.00 -17.59
CA LYS A 369 -30.08 19.36 -18.92
C LYS A 369 -29.52 18.47 -20.02
N PHE A 370 -28.32 17.91 -19.83
CA PHE A 370 -27.62 17.06 -20.80
C PHE A 370 -27.64 15.59 -20.37
N LEU A 371 -27.62 15.36 -19.05
CA LEU A 371 -27.59 14.04 -18.43
C LEU A 371 -28.65 13.97 -17.34
N PRO A 372 -29.92 13.60 -17.67
CA PRO A 372 -31.04 13.66 -16.70
C PRO A 372 -30.82 12.87 -15.41
N GLY A 373 -30.08 11.75 -15.49
CA GLY A 373 -29.73 10.92 -14.32
C GLY A 373 -28.54 11.40 -13.50
N TYR A 374 -27.95 12.55 -13.85
CA TYR A 374 -26.80 13.06 -13.12
C TYR A 374 -27.13 13.39 -11.67
N MET A 375 -26.28 12.94 -10.77
CA MET A 375 -26.27 13.33 -9.37
C MET A 375 -24.87 13.87 -9.04
N THR A 376 -24.78 15.02 -8.42
CA THR A 376 -23.53 15.48 -7.85
C THR A 376 -23.12 14.49 -6.78
N MET A 377 -21.84 14.14 -6.70
CA MET A 377 -21.36 13.28 -5.64
C MET A 377 -21.84 13.80 -4.29
N GLY A 378 -22.51 12.91 -3.56
CA GLY A 378 -23.09 13.21 -2.27
C GLY A 378 -24.40 13.98 -2.27
N GLN A 379 -25.12 14.01 -3.37
CA GLN A 379 -26.46 14.62 -3.41
C GLN A 379 -27.41 14.02 -2.37
N GLU A 380 -27.28 12.73 -2.06
CA GLU A 380 -28.03 12.05 -1.01
C GLU A 380 -27.28 12.02 0.33
N GLY A 381 -26.10 12.66 0.40
CA GLY A 381 -25.33 12.77 1.62
C GLY A 381 -25.92 13.77 2.62
N MET A 382 -25.34 13.80 3.79
CA MET A 382 -25.78 14.63 4.90
C MET A 382 -25.29 16.09 4.84
N ALA A 383 -24.58 16.49 3.78
CA ALA A 383 -23.97 17.82 3.68
C ALA A 383 -24.98 18.96 3.76
N ASP A 384 -26.11 18.83 3.07
CA ASP A 384 -27.15 19.86 3.13
C ASP A 384 -27.74 19.98 4.54
N MET A 385 -27.73 18.89 5.30
CA MET A 385 -28.17 18.89 6.70
C MET A 385 -27.15 19.60 7.60
N GLY A 386 -25.86 19.46 7.31
CA GLY A 386 -24.79 20.21 7.97
C GLY A 386 -24.91 21.72 7.72
N ASP A 387 -25.13 22.11 6.47
CA ASP A 387 -25.33 23.51 6.08
C ASP A 387 -26.62 24.13 6.70
N MET A 388 -27.63 23.30 6.98
CA MET A 388 -28.86 23.72 7.67
C MET A 388 -28.73 23.71 9.20
N GLY A 389 -27.52 23.42 9.72
CA GLY A 389 -27.27 23.36 11.17
C GLY A 389 -27.89 22.13 11.87
N MET A 390 -28.27 21.10 11.11
CA MET A 390 -28.76 19.86 11.71
C MET A 390 -27.60 19.02 12.26
N LYS A 391 -27.87 18.31 13.35
CA LYS A 391 -26.87 17.47 13.99
C LYS A 391 -26.52 16.29 13.10
N ILE A 392 -25.30 16.28 12.62
CA ILE A 392 -24.73 15.16 11.83
C ILE A 392 -24.48 13.97 12.78
N PRO A 393 -24.84 12.74 12.40
CA PRO A 393 -24.51 11.56 13.18
C PRO A 393 -23.00 11.43 13.44
N PRO A 394 -22.57 10.97 14.63
CA PRO A 394 -21.15 10.65 14.87
C PRO A 394 -20.61 9.71 13.78
N ASN A 395 -19.32 9.83 13.47
CA ASN A 395 -18.63 9.04 12.46
C ASN A 395 -19.20 9.18 11.03
N SER A 396 -19.89 10.25 10.73
CA SER A 396 -20.14 10.65 9.35
C SER A 396 -18.82 11.15 8.76
N VAL A 397 -18.29 10.41 7.77
CA VAL A 397 -16.96 10.70 7.19
C VAL A 397 -17.09 11.74 6.10
N PRO A 398 -16.27 12.81 6.10
CA PRO A 398 -16.23 13.73 4.99
C PRO A 398 -15.76 13.02 3.72
N MET A 399 -16.48 13.21 2.63
CA MET A 399 -16.11 12.65 1.33
C MET A 399 -14.82 13.23 0.76
N VAL A 400 -14.50 14.46 1.08
CA VAL A 400 -13.37 15.22 0.60
C VAL A 400 -12.53 15.75 1.75
N GLY A 401 -11.28 16.07 1.46
CA GLY A 401 -10.20 16.22 2.41
C GLY A 401 -10.19 17.45 3.30
N ALA A 402 -9.47 18.50 2.90
CA ALA A 402 -9.09 19.58 3.81
C ALA A 402 -8.78 20.88 3.06
N PRO A 403 -8.80 22.06 3.70
CA PRO A 403 -8.30 23.30 3.13
C PRO A 403 -6.83 23.17 2.70
N GLY A 404 -6.54 23.60 1.49
CA GLY A 404 -5.19 23.65 0.91
C GLY A 404 -4.72 25.08 0.66
N PRO A 405 -3.52 25.27 0.06
CA PRO A 405 -2.97 26.62 -0.20
C PRO A 405 -3.72 27.39 -1.29
N HIS A 406 -4.48 26.70 -2.14
CA HIS A 406 -5.21 27.27 -3.28
C HIS A 406 -6.70 26.95 -3.25
N ASP A 407 -7.32 26.87 -2.08
CA ASP A 407 -8.67 26.43 -1.81
C ASP A 407 -8.70 24.98 -1.32
N TYR A 408 -9.86 24.35 -1.30
CA TYR A 408 -10.12 23.04 -0.70
C TYR A 408 -9.53 21.90 -1.53
N ILE A 409 -8.75 21.02 -0.88
CA ILE A 409 -8.25 19.79 -1.50
C ILE A 409 -9.42 18.81 -1.62
N THR A 410 -9.81 18.48 -2.85
CA THR A 410 -10.98 17.64 -3.15
C THR A 410 -10.68 16.15 -3.12
N MET A 411 -9.64 15.73 -2.39
CA MET A 411 -9.26 14.33 -2.17
C MET A 411 -9.21 14.04 -0.68
N GLY A 412 -9.67 12.86 -0.28
CA GLY A 412 -9.67 12.34 1.08
C GLY A 412 -9.26 10.87 1.11
N GLY A 413 -9.58 10.14 2.15
CA GLY A 413 -9.35 8.70 2.23
C GLY A 413 -7.91 8.27 2.05
N LEU A 414 -7.68 7.43 1.03
CA LEU A 414 -6.35 6.94 0.63
C LEU A 414 -5.53 8.03 -0.07
N TYR A 415 -5.26 9.09 0.63
CA TYR A 415 -4.49 10.24 0.17
C TYR A 415 -3.51 10.72 1.25
N THR A 416 -2.35 11.18 0.84
CA THR A 416 -1.42 11.97 1.64
C THR A 416 -0.54 12.84 0.72
N ASN A 417 0.28 13.71 1.31
CA ASN A 417 1.23 14.54 0.58
C ASN A 417 2.66 13.99 0.71
N LEU A 418 3.40 14.01 -0.40
CA LEU A 418 4.85 13.99 -0.39
C LEU A 418 5.34 15.44 -0.44
N LYS A 419 6.01 15.90 0.60
CA LYS A 419 6.57 17.24 0.72
C LYS A 419 8.07 17.19 0.47
N VAL A 420 8.52 17.63 -0.70
CA VAL A 420 9.93 17.74 -1.05
C VAL A 420 10.41 19.17 -0.80
N ARG A 421 11.45 19.31 0.00
CA ARG A 421 12.03 20.61 0.38
C ARG A 421 13.53 20.62 0.08
N GLU A 422 14.05 21.78 -0.30
CA GLU A 422 15.49 21.98 -0.50
C GLU A 422 16.27 21.78 0.81
N ASN A 423 15.66 22.16 1.92
CA ASN A 423 16.23 21.98 3.25
C ASN A 423 15.15 21.55 4.24
N LEU A 424 15.35 20.39 4.90
CA LEU A 424 14.49 19.90 5.98
C LEU A 424 14.93 20.34 7.38
N GLY A 425 16.09 21.02 7.50
CA GLY A 425 16.67 21.37 8.81
C GLY A 425 15.79 22.29 9.67
N ASP A 426 14.89 23.03 9.04
CA ASP A 426 13.95 23.92 9.71
C ASP A 426 12.60 23.26 10.04
N LEU A 427 12.36 22.07 9.48
CA LEU A 427 11.16 21.29 9.75
C LEU A 427 11.42 20.34 10.91
N LYS A 428 11.10 20.77 12.12
CA LYS A 428 11.11 19.86 13.27
C LYS A 428 10.05 18.81 13.04
N PRO A 429 10.36 17.51 13.14
CA PRO A 429 9.37 16.46 13.13
C PRO A 429 8.60 16.51 14.45
N GLU A 430 7.67 17.43 14.56
CA GLU A 430 6.69 17.40 15.64
C GLU A 430 5.67 16.33 15.27
N ASP A 431 5.98 15.11 15.66
CA ASP A 431 5.08 13.98 15.89
C ASP A 431 4.16 13.48 14.76
N GLY A 432 4.34 13.85 13.49
CA GLY A 432 3.55 13.29 12.37
C GLY A 432 2.03 13.42 12.50
N LYS A 433 1.56 14.35 13.33
CA LYS A 433 0.14 14.47 13.71
C LYS A 433 -0.67 15.40 12.82
N ASP A 434 -0.01 16.19 11.99
CA ASP A 434 -0.69 17.20 11.19
C ASP A 434 -0.31 17.06 9.72
N PHE A 435 -1.31 16.91 8.83
CA PHE A 435 -1.07 16.90 7.38
C PHE A 435 -0.48 18.23 6.89
N LEU A 436 -0.59 19.29 7.67
CA LEU A 436 0.07 20.59 7.45
C LEU A 436 1.53 20.60 7.88
N HIS A 437 2.03 19.53 8.54
CA HIS A 437 3.41 19.44 8.95
C HIS A 437 4.35 19.66 7.76
N GLY A 438 5.34 20.54 7.91
CA GLY A 438 6.22 20.98 6.83
C GLY A 438 5.68 22.16 6.01
N GLY A 439 4.56 22.75 6.39
CA GLY A 439 3.96 23.92 5.70
C GLY A 439 3.57 23.62 4.25
N TRP A 440 3.26 24.66 3.50
CA TRP A 440 3.01 24.60 2.06
C TRP A 440 4.20 25.15 1.28
N TYR A 441 4.51 24.55 0.13
CA TYR A 441 5.62 24.95 -0.73
C TYR A 441 5.27 26.21 -1.50
N GLU A 442 6.18 27.18 -1.48
CA GLU A 442 6.07 28.39 -2.30
C GLU A 442 6.74 28.13 -3.67
N ASN A 443 5.91 27.96 -4.69
CA ASN A 443 6.42 27.71 -6.03
C ASN A 443 7.22 28.93 -6.55
N PRO A 444 8.36 28.71 -7.22
CA PRO A 444 9.13 29.79 -7.83
C PRO A 444 8.30 30.61 -8.83
N PRO A 445 8.59 31.90 -9.01
CA PRO A 445 7.90 32.73 -9.98
C PRO A 445 7.94 32.14 -11.39
N GLY A 446 6.77 32.11 -12.05
CA GLY A 446 6.62 31.57 -13.41
C GLY A 446 6.47 30.05 -13.50
N THR A 447 6.41 29.31 -12.35
CA THR A 447 6.19 27.89 -12.32
C THR A 447 4.77 27.49 -11.89
N GLN A 448 3.89 28.48 -11.69
CA GLN A 448 2.49 28.26 -11.35
C GLN A 448 1.60 28.42 -12.58
N ALA A 449 0.56 27.61 -12.65
CA ALA A 449 -0.52 27.85 -13.60
C ALA A 449 -1.23 29.18 -13.28
N MET A 450 -1.54 29.92 -14.30
CA MET A 450 -2.16 31.25 -14.18
C MET A 450 -3.46 31.33 -14.97
N LEU A 451 -4.34 32.21 -14.53
CA LEU A 451 -5.53 32.54 -15.30
C LEU A 451 -5.12 33.23 -16.62
N ALA A 452 -5.48 32.62 -17.73
CA ALA A 452 -5.30 33.23 -19.05
C ALA A 452 -6.52 34.09 -19.42
N SER A 453 -6.28 35.23 -20.07
CA SER A 453 -7.34 36.06 -20.64
C SER A 453 -7.80 35.53 -22.00
N GLU A 454 -9.03 35.88 -22.42
CA GLU A 454 -9.50 35.56 -23.77
C GLU A 454 -8.63 36.18 -24.84
N ASP A 455 -8.06 37.38 -24.58
CA ASP A 455 -7.21 38.09 -25.53
C ASP A 455 -5.86 37.36 -25.72
N GLU A 456 -5.28 36.80 -24.65
CA GLU A 456 -4.10 35.93 -24.76
C GLU A 456 -4.41 34.69 -25.58
N LEU A 457 -5.52 34.04 -25.29
CA LEU A 457 -5.94 32.82 -25.99
C LEU A 457 -6.15 33.11 -27.49
N ARG A 458 -6.85 34.21 -27.82
CA ARG A 458 -7.08 34.63 -29.23
C ARG A 458 -5.79 34.99 -29.93
N ARG A 459 -4.88 35.71 -29.25
CA ARG A 459 -3.59 36.11 -29.84
C ARG A 459 -2.75 34.87 -30.19
N ASP A 460 -2.68 33.88 -29.29
CA ASP A 460 -1.77 32.74 -29.42
C ASP A 460 -2.35 31.62 -30.31
N LEU A 461 -3.65 31.42 -30.30
CA LEU A 461 -4.32 30.33 -31.03
C LEU A 461 -5.15 30.83 -32.25
N GLY A 462 -5.37 32.14 -32.40
CA GLY A 462 -6.29 32.68 -33.41
C GLY A 462 -7.75 32.23 -33.14
N GLN A 463 -8.21 31.23 -33.86
CA GLN A 463 -9.43 30.51 -33.51
C GLN A 463 -9.08 29.28 -32.65
N VAL A 464 -9.83 29.07 -31.56
CA VAL A 464 -9.64 27.87 -30.72
C VAL A 464 -9.80 26.60 -31.59
N PRO A 465 -8.74 25.82 -31.77
CA PRO A 465 -8.84 24.59 -32.55
C PRO A 465 -9.89 23.64 -31.95
N GLN A 466 -10.92 23.30 -32.72
CA GLN A 466 -11.80 22.22 -32.32
C GLN A 466 -11.07 20.90 -32.49
N ALA A 467 -11.17 20.01 -31.50
CA ALA A 467 -10.63 18.67 -31.61
C ALA A 467 -11.23 17.99 -32.86
N THR A 468 -10.39 17.65 -33.81
CA THR A 468 -10.83 16.91 -34.99
C THR A 468 -11.05 15.46 -34.53
N PRO A 469 -12.23 14.87 -34.72
CA PRO A 469 -12.42 13.45 -34.43
C PRO A 469 -11.38 12.65 -35.22
N SER A 470 -10.65 11.78 -34.55
CA SER A 470 -9.75 10.84 -35.22
C SER A 470 -10.57 10.00 -36.17
N GLY A 471 -10.27 10.08 -37.48
CA GLY A 471 -11.12 9.71 -38.61
C GLY A 471 -11.89 8.41 -38.43
N GLU A 472 -13.15 8.44 -38.91
CA GLU A 472 -13.91 7.23 -39.13
C GLU A 472 -13.11 6.27 -40.03
N PRO A 473 -13.16 4.96 -39.78
CA PRO A 473 -12.54 3.98 -40.67
C PRO A 473 -13.20 4.12 -42.05
N LYS A 474 -12.40 4.48 -43.06
CA LYS A 474 -12.85 4.53 -44.44
C LYS A 474 -13.35 3.14 -44.79
N ASN A 475 -14.65 2.95 -44.89
CA ASN A 475 -15.28 1.77 -45.47
C ASN A 475 -14.76 1.64 -46.89
N HIS A 476 -13.77 0.82 -47.13
CA HIS A 476 -13.47 0.34 -48.48
C HIS A 476 -14.56 -0.65 -48.88
N MET A 477 -15.62 -0.14 -49.47
CA MET A 477 -16.51 -1.00 -50.27
C MET A 477 -15.71 -1.52 -51.45
N HIS A 478 -15.34 -2.78 -51.38
CA HIS A 478 -14.95 -3.54 -52.56
C HIS A 478 -16.22 -3.75 -53.41
N HIS A 479 -16.30 -3.01 -54.52
CA HIS A 479 -17.12 -3.41 -55.63
C HIS A 479 -16.34 -4.49 -56.39
N GLY A 480 -16.77 -5.74 -56.29
CA GLY A 480 -16.40 -6.85 -57.14
C GLY A 480 -17.69 -7.48 -57.69
#